data_1063920915b0116eda828d82a3942bb8
#
_entry.id   1063920915b0116eda828d82a3942bb8
#
_cell.length_a   1.000
_cell.length_b   1.000
_cell.length_c   1.000
_cell.angle_alpha   90.00
_cell.angle_beta   90.00
_cell.angle_gamma   90.00
#
_symmetry.space_group_name_H-M   'P 1'
#
loop_
_entity.id
_entity.type
_entity.pdbx_description
1 polymer ?
#
loop_
_entity_poly.entity_id
_entity_poly.type
_entity_poly.pdbx_seq_one_letter_code
_entity_poly.pdbx_strand_id
1 'polypeptide(L)'
;DKLSDSAFYRMYLREVRTRTVVSDKEQLVLYRRLLDGDKSVQTEIVDSWLMRIVELTRFYKDTPVVMEDVIQEGNMALWMALDQLPAGMEPEQTDGYLLGKVKEAMENYIREITGETDREESIVAKAALLYSAQEHLAKENGETPSLRQLSEFTHIPVEEIEDIFALLKKQED
;
A
#
# COMPACT_ATOMS: atom_id res chain seq x y z
N ASP A 1 7.76 17.05 4.04
CA ASP A 1 7.94 15.98 5.03
C ASP A 1 6.81 15.92 6.04
N LYS A 2 5.58 15.84 5.54
CA LYS A 2 4.38 15.78 6.40
C LYS A 2 4.20 14.46 7.13
N LEU A 3 4.96 13.43 6.77
CA LEU A 3 4.75 12.07 7.24
C LEU A 3 5.73 11.65 8.35
N SER A 4 6.90 12.28 8.43
CA SER A 4 7.88 12.03 9.49
C SER A 4 7.63 12.85 10.76
N ASP A 5 6.69 13.79 10.70
CA ASP A 5 6.45 14.77 11.76
C ASP A 5 5.22 14.52 12.61
N SER A 6 4.50 13.41 12.41
CA SER A 6 3.40 13.11 13.32
C SER A 6 3.93 12.88 14.72
N ALA A 7 3.27 13.47 15.73
CA ALA A 7 3.65 13.31 17.13
C ALA A 7 3.57 11.84 17.55
N PHE A 8 2.63 11.10 16.98
CA PHE A 8 2.45 9.66 17.19
C PHE A 8 3.64 8.86 16.67
N TYR A 9 4.10 9.13 15.44
CA TYR A 9 5.24 8.44 14.84
C TYR A 9 6.52 8.68 15.63
N ARG A 10 6.77 9.91 16.06
CA ARG A 10 7.92 10.25 16.92
C ARG A 10 7.87 9.54 18.28
N MET A 11 6.69 9.48 18.89
CA MET A 11 6.48 8.77 20.14
C MET A 11 6.72 7.27 19.96
N TYR A 12 6.19 6.68 18.89
CA TYR A 12 6.37 5.28 18.54
C TYR A 12 7.86 4.94 18.32
N LEU A 13 8.59 5.76 17.56
CA LEU A 13 10.03 5.60 17.37
C LEU A 13 10.81 5.63 18.70
N ARG A 14 10.43 6.54 19.59
CA ARG A 14 11.06 6.66 20.91
C ARG A 14 10.81 5.42 21.74
N GLU A 15 9.61 4.92 21.77
CA GLU A 15 9.23 3.71 22.49
C GLU A 15 9.93 2.46 21.95
N VAL A 16 9.96 2.30 20.64
CA VAL A 16 10.61 1.16 19.99
C VAL A 16 12.14 1.16 20.21
N ARG A 17 12.78 2.33 20.20
CA ARG A 17 14.23 2.46 20.46
C ARG A 17 14.65 2.07 21.87
N THR A 18 13.74 2.10 22.84
CA THR A 18 14.02 1.68 24.22
C THR A 18 13.95 0.17 24.42
N ARG A 19 13.48 -0.59 23.42
CA ARG A 19 13.35 -2.05 23.50
C ARG A 19 14.70 -2.74 23.30
N THR A 20 14.86 -3.88 23.95
CA THR A 20 16.08 -4.68 23.89
C THR A 20 16.24 -5.26 22.48
N VAL A 21 17.43 -5.07 21.91
CA VAL A 21 17.79 -5.69 20.63
C VAL A 21 18.13 -7.16 20.86
N VAL A 22 17.46 -8.05 20.10
CA VAL A 22 17.71 -9.49 20.12
C VAL A 22 18.88 -9.80 19.17
N SER A 23 19.85 -10.57 19.62
CA SER A 23 20.96 -11.03 18.77
C SER A 23 20.48 -12.06 17.74
N ASP A 24 21.26 -12.26 16.66
CA ASP A 24 20.94 -13.26 15.64
C ASP A 24 20.81 -14.67 16.22
N LYS A 25 21.65 -15.01 17.18
CA LYS A 25 21.58 -16.32 17.87
C LYS A 25 20.32 -16.46 18.71
N GLU A 26 19.95 -15.43 19.45
CA GLU A 26 18.71 -15.42 20.24
C GLU A 26 17.49 -15.51 19.33
N GLN A 27 17.52 -14.83 18.18
CA GLN A 27 16.46 -14.89 17.17
C GLN A 27 16.27 -16.32 16.65
N LEU A 28 17.35 -17.02 16.34
CA LEU A 28 17.28 -18.42 15.90
C LEU A 28 16.69 -19.34 16.98
N VAL A 29 17.03 -19.11 18.23
CA VAL A 29 16.45 -19.87 19.35
C VAL A 29 14.94 -19.63 19.45
N LEU A 30 14.48 -18.39 19.31
CA LEU A 30 13.07 -18.07 19.33
C LEU A 30 12.33 -18.73 18.16
N TYR A 31 12.91 -18.72 16.96
CA TYR A 31 12.32 -19.40 15.80
C TYR A 31 12.25 -20.91 16.01
N ARG A 32 13.29 -21.54 16.54
CA ARG A 32 13.27 -22.98 16.85
C ARG A 32 12.16 -23.32 17.84
N ARG A 33 12.03 -22.55 18.92
CA ARG A 33 10.96 -22.76 19.89
C ARG A 33 9.57 -22.66 19.27
N LEU A 34 9.34 -21.63 18.43
CA LEU A 34 8.06 -21.45 17.75
C LEU A 34 7.78 -22.61 16.79
N LEU A 35 8.77 -23.03 15.99
CA LEU A 35 8.65 -24.14 15.05
C LEU A 35 8.39 -25.49 15.75
N ASP A 36 8.90 -25.64 16.98
CA ASP A 36 8.64 -26.80 17.83
C ASP A 36 7.28 -26.74 18.56
N GLY A 37 6.49 -25.70 18.31
CA GLY A 37 5.12 -25.56 18.83
C GLY A 37 4.97 -24.67 20.06
N ASP A 38 6.05 -24.02 20.53
CA ASP A 38 5.98 -23.09 21.65
C ASP A 38 5.51 -21.70 21.20
N LYS A 39 4.18 -21.52 21.19
CA LYS A 39 3.56 -20.24 20.81
C LYS A 39 3.78 -19.11 21.82
N SER A 40 4.28 -19.40 23.02
CA SER A 40 4.54 -18.38 24.02
C SER A 40 5.61 -17.37 23.61
N VAL A 41 6.50 -17.74 22.67
CA VAL A 41 7.57 -16.87 22.16
C VAL A 41 7.13 -15.92 21.05
N GLN A 42 5.90 -16.05 20.54
CA GLN A 42 5.42 -15.25 19.40
C GLN A 42 5.45 -13.76 19.70
N THR A 43 4.99 -13.33 20.85
CA THR A 43 5.04 -11.93 21.29
C THR A 43 6.47 -11.39 21.31
N GLU A 44 7.41 -12.19 21.82
CA GLU A 44 8.84 -11.84 21.88
C GLU A 44 9.44 -11.67 20.48
N ILE A 45 9.07 -12.54 19.55
CA ILE A 45 9.47 -12.41 18.14
C ILE A 45 8.92 -11.13 17.52
N VAL A 46 7.63 -10.84 17.72
CA VAL A 46 6.99 -9.61 17.21
C VAL A 46 7.70 -8.38 17.79
N ASP A 47 7.97 -8.34 19.07
CA ASP A 47 8.69 -7.25 19.71
C ASP A 47 10.09 -7.06 19.13
N SER A 48 10.80 -8.15 18.83
CA SER A 48 12.13 -8.10 18.21
C SER A 48 12.14 -7.54 16.79
N TRP A 49 10.99 -7.60 16.09
CA TRP A 49 10.83 -7.12 14.72
C TRP A 49 10.40 -5.65 14.62
N LEU A 50 9.91 -5.04 15.69
CA LEU A 50 9.31 -3.69 15.61
C LEU A 50 10.26 -2.65 15.01
N MET A 51 11.53 -2.61 15.45
CA MET A 51 12.50 -1.67 14.89
C MET A 51 12.81 -1.97 13.42
N ARG A 52 12.91 -3.23 13.04
CA ARG A 52 13.15 -3.64 11.66
C ARG A 52 12.02 -3.20 10.74
N ILE A 53 10.77 -3.35 11.17
CA ILE A 53 9.60 -2.89 10.41
C ILE A 53 9.63 -1.37 10.26
N VAL A 54 9.93 -0.63 11.31
CA VAL A 54 10.10 0.83 11.24
C VAL A 54 11.21 1.22 10.25
N GLU A 55 12.34 0.54 10.30
CA GLU A 55 13.45 0.79 9.37
C GLU A 55 13.09 0.50 7.91
N LEU A 56 12.31 -0.54 7.67
CA LEU A 56 11.80 -0.86 6.32
C LEU A 56 10.94 0.26 5.74
N THR A 57 10.19 0.99 6.58
CA THR A 57 9.35 2.10 6.09
C THR A 57 10.14 3.24 5.48
N ARG A 58 11.43 3.37 5.81
CA ARG A 58 12.29 4.41 5.23
C ARG A 58 12.45 4.27 3.73
N PHE A 59 12.34 3.04 3.19
CA PHE A 59 12.35 2.81 1.73
C PHE A 59 11.12 3.39 1.04
N TYR A 60 10.06 3.68 1.76
CA TYR A 60 8.78 4.15 1.24
C TYR A 60 8.45 5.60 1.60
N LYS A 61 9.43 6.34 2.15
CA LYS A 61 9.24 7.72 2.64
C LYS A 61 8.74 8.72 1.60
N ASP A 62 9.02 8.47 0.33
CA ASP A 62 8.63 9.35 -0.78
C ASP A 62 7.28 8.95 -1.40
N THR A 63 6.58 8.00 -0.80
CA THR A 63 5.24 7.58 -1.22
C THR A 63 4.16 8.41 -0.52
N PRO A 64 2.98 8.61 -1.16
CA PRO A 64 1.90 9.41 -0.59
C PRO A 64 1.05 8.62 0.42
N VAL A 65 1.69 7.90 1.33
CA VAL A 65 1.03 7.08 2.36
C VAL A 65 1.42 7.52 3.75
N VAL A 66 0.56 7.24 4.72
CA VAL A 66 0.83 7.47 6.14
C VAL A 66 1.73 6.34 6.65
N MET A 67 2.92 6.70 7.19
CA MET A 67 3.91 5.70 7.63
C MET A 67 3.39 4.79 8.74
N GLU A 68 2.57 5.31 9.66
CA GLU A 68 1.92 4.52 10.70
C GLU A 68 1.07 3.38 10.14
N ASP A 69 0.35 3.64 9.04
CA ASP A 69 -0.46 2.63 8.38
C ASP A 69 0.39 1.54 7.72
N VAL A 70 1.53 1.93 7.13
CA VAL A 70 2.50 0.98 6.55
C VAL A 70 3.11 0.10 7.65
N ILE A 71 3.46 0.67 8.80
CA ILE A 71 3.96 -0.06 9.97
C ILE A 71 2.91 -1.07 10.47
N GLN A 72 1.64 -0.64 10.57
CA GLN A 72 0.54 -1.52 10.94
C GLN A 72 0.38 -2.70 10.00
N GLU A 73 0.42 -2.47 8.69
CA GLU A 73 0.35 -3.53 7.68
C GLU A 73 1.50 -4.53 7.83
N GLY A 74 2.71 -4.04 8.07
CA GLY A 74 3.88 -4.88 8.32
C GLY A 74 3.73 -5.72 9.60
N ASN A 75 3.28 -5.13 10.68
CA ASN A 75 3.05 -5.84 11.95
C ASN A 75 1.95 -6.90 11.84
N MET A 76 0.85 -6.59 11.16
CA MET A 76 -0.24 -7.55 10.93
C MET A 76 0.24 -8.74 10.09
N ALA A 77 0.99 -8.48 9.02
CA ALA A 77 1.55 -9.53 8.18
C ALA A 77 2.52 -10.43 8.95
N LEU A 78 3.33 -9.86 9.83
CA LEU A 78 4.22 -10.62 10.71
C LEU A 78 3.44 -11.57 11.63
N TRP A 79 2.42 -11.09 12.32
CA TRP A 79 1.55 -11.91 13.16
C TRP A 79 0.91 -13.06 12.39
N MET A 80 0.34 -12.76 11.24
CA MET A 80 -0.30 -13.77 10.39
C MET A 80 0.71 -14.81 9.89
N ALA A 81 1.89 -14.37 9.49
CA ALA A 81 2.94 -15.28 9.03
C ALA A 81 3.46 -16.20 10.14
N LEU A 82 3.59 -15.69 11.36
CA LEU A 82 3.98 -16.50 12.52
C LEU A 82 2.95 -17.57 12.88
N ASP A 83 1.66 -17.27 12.68
CA ASP A 83 0.58 -18.24 12.89
C ASP A 83 0.52 -19.32 11.79
N GLN A 84 1.08 -19.05 10.62
CA GLN A 84 0.95 -19.88 9.43
C GLN A 84 2.29 -20.30 8.83
N LEU A 85 3.30 -20.54 9.67
CA LEU A 85 4.61 -20.98 9.20
C LEU A 85 4.48 -22.33 8.45
N PRO A 86 5.15 -22.47 7.28
CA PRO A 86 5.14 -23.73 6.55
C PRO A 86 5.69 -24.89 7.37
N ALA A 87 5.08 -26.06 7.22
CA ALA A 87 5.57 -27.29 7.84
C ALA A 87 6.98 -27.64 7.35
N GLY A 88 7.85 -28.06 8.26
CA GLY A 88 9.23 -28.45 7.92
C GLY A 88 10.19 -27.28 7.70
N MET A 89 9.79 -26.06 8.01
CA MET A 89 10.67 -24.92 7.95
C MET A 89 11.78 -25.00 9.01
N GLU A 90 13.00 -24.63 8.63
CA GLU A 90 14.11 -24.54 9.56
C GLU A 90 14.27 -23.11 10.11
N PRO A 91 14.84 -22.93 11.32
CA PRO A 91 15.03 -21.60 11.91
C PRO A 91 15.81 -20.64 11.01
N GLU A 92 16.80 -21.13 10.29
CA GLU A 92 17.66 -20.34 9.39
C GLU A 92 16.90 -19.80 8.17
N GLN A 93 15.77 -20.42 7.81
CA GLN A 93 14.89 -20.00 6.71
C GLN A 93 13.80 -19.03 7.18
N THR A 94 13.50 -19.02 8.46
CA THR A 94 12.34 -18.33 9.02
C THR A 94 12.44 -16.81 8.87
N ASP A 95 13.59 -16.22 9.16
CA ASP A 95 13.79 -14.77 9.08
C ASP A 95 13.52 -14.24 7.67
N GLY A 96 14.10 -14.87 6.66
CA GLY A 96 13.89 -14.51 5.25
C GLY A 96 12.44 -14.67 4.80
N TYR A 97 11.77 -15.71 5.26
CA TYR A 97 10.35 -15.94 4.98
C TYR A 97 9.47 -14.82 5.57
N LEU A 98 9.69 -14.48 6.84
CA LEU A 98 8.96 -13.41 7.53
C LEU A 98 9.21 -12.05 6.87
N LEU A 99 10.46 -11.76 6.54
CA LEU A 99 10.83 -10.52 5.85
C LEU A 99 10.10 -10.39 4.51
N GLY A 100 10.02 -11.46 3.73
CA GLY A 100 9.29 -11.50 2.47
C GLY A 100 7.80 -11.19 2.66
N LYS A 101 7.17 -11.78 3.68
CA LYS A 101 5.75 -11.53 3.99
C LYS A 101 5.49 -10.11 4.45
N VAL A 102 6.33 -9.56 5.29
CA VAL A 102 6.24 -8.17 5.75
C VAL A 102 6.38 -7.19 4.59
N LYS A 103 7.41 -7.34 3.77
CA LYS A 103 7.63 -6.48 2.60
C LYS A 103 6.49 -6.56 1.59
N GLU A 104 6.03 -7.76 1.29
CA GLU A 104 4.90 -7.97 0.38
C GLU A 104 3.65 -7.23 0.84
N ALA A 105 3.31 -7.31 2.13
CA ALA A 105 2.15 -6.63 2.69
C ALA A 105 2.28 -5.11 2.64
N MET A 106 3.46 -4.58 3.00
CA MET A 106 3.73 -3.15 2.96
C MET A 106 3.65 -2.60 1.52
N GLU A 107 4.25 -3.28 0.57
CA GLU A 107 4.26 -2.89 -0.84
C GLU A 107 2.88 -3.01 -1.48
N ASN A 108 2.11 -4.04 -1.15
CA ASN A 108 0.73 -4.20 -1.62
C ASN A 108 -0.16 -3.07 -1.12
N TYR A 109 -0.05 -2.71 0.16
CA TYR A 109 -0.79 -1.59 0.74
C TYR A 109 -0.47 -0.28 0.01
N ILE A 110 0.81 0.01 -0.20
CA ILE A 110 1.25 1.23 -0.91
C ILE A 110 0.71 1.25 -2.33
N ARG A 111 0.76 0.13 -3.04
CA ARG A 111 0.22 0.01 -4.41
C ARG A 111 -1.28 0.26 -4.47
N GLU A 112 -2.04 -0.26 -3.52
CA GLU A 112 -3.48 -0.02 -3.44
C GLU A 112 -3.81 1.47 -3.30
N ILE A 113 -3.15 2.15 -2.37
CA ILE A 113 -3.35 3.59 -2.14
C ILE A 113 -2.89 4.41 -3.34
N THR A 114 -1.69 4.14 -3.86
CA THR A 114 -1.13 4.84 -5.03
C THR A 114 -1.94 4.56 -6.29
N GLY A 115 -2.38 3.31 -6.50
CA GLY A 115 -3.20 2.92 -7.64
C GLY A 115 -4.59 3.59 -7.64
N GLU A 116 -5.21 3.77 -6.49
CA GLU A 116 -6.45 4.53 -6.36
C GLU A 116 -6.24 6.01 -6.71
N THR A 117 -5.20 6.64 -6.18
CA THR A 117 -4.82 8.02 -6.52
C THR A 117 -4.55 8.19 -8.00
N ASP A 118 -3.78 7.28 -8.61
CA ASP A 118 -3.49 7.30 -10.05
C ASP A 118 -4.77 7.15 -10.89
N ARG A 119 -5.72 6.32 -10.46
CA ARG A 119 -7.03 6.19 -11.13
C ARG A 119 -7.85 7.48 -11.05
N GLU A 120 -7.93 8.11 -9.90
CA GLU A 120 -8.64 9.39 -9.72
C GLU A 120 -8.02 10.49 -10.58
N GLU A 121 -6.70 10.65 -10.56
CA GLU A 121 -5.97 11.59 -11.41
C GLU A 121 -6.19 11.28 -12.89
N SER A 122 -6.19 10.03 -13.28
CA SER A 122 -6.47 9.59 -14.66
C SER A 122 -7.90 9.91 -15.10
N ILE A 123 -8.89 9.75 -14.22
CA ILE A 123 -10.29 10.11 -14.50
C ILE A 123 -10.42 11.62 -14.70
N VAL A 124 -9.81 12.44 -13.84
CA VAL A 124 -9.81 13.90 -13.98
C VAL A 124 -9.17 14.35 -15.30
N ALA A 125 -8.02 13.78 -15.66
CA ALA A 125 -7.33 14.09 -16.91
C ALA A 125 -8.17 13.69 -18.13
N LYS A 126 -8.81 12.53 -18.12
CA LYS A 126 -9.70 12.05 -19.17
C LYS A 126 -10.96 12.90 -19.29
N ALA A 127 -11.54 13.31 -18.16
CA ALA A 127 -12.69 14.22 -18.15
C ALA A 127 -12.35 15.56 -18.80
N ALA A 128 -11.20 16.15 -18.47
CA ALA A 128 -10.73 17.40 -19.08
C ALA A 128 -10.53 17.24 -20.60
N LEU A 129 -9.94 16.14 -21.05
CA LEU A 129 -9.77 15.83 -22.46
C LEU A 129 -11.11 15.70 -23.18
N LEU A 130 -12.09 15.00 -22.56
CA LEU A 130 -13.43 14.83 -23.13
C LEU A 130 -14.17 16.17 -23.29
N TYR A 131 -14.10 17.06 -22.29
CA TYR A 131 -14.68 18.39 -22.38
C TYR A 131 -14.05 19.22 -23.49
N SER A 132 -12.72 19.21 -23.61
CA SER A 132 -11.99 19.91 -24.67
C SER A 132 -12.35 19.35 -26.05
N ALA A 133 -12.44 18.03 -26.20
CA ALA A 133 -12.82 17.37 -27.42
C ALA A 133 -14.29 17.70 -27.84
N GLN A 134 -15.19 17.69 -26.86
CA GLN A 134 -16.59 18.04 -27.05
C GLN A 134 -16.75 19.47 -27.57
N GLU A 135 -16.06 20.41 -26.97
CA GLU A 135 -16.07 21.81 -27.40
C GLU A 135 -15.51 22.00 -28.83
N HIS A 136 -14.37 21.36 -29.10
CA HIS A 136 -13.71 21.43 -30.40
C HIS A 136 -14.57 20.84 -31.50
N LEU A 137 -15.15 19.66 -31.34
CA LEU A 137 -16.00 19.00 -32.32
C LEU A 137 -17.33 19.73 -32.51
N ALA A 138 -17.90 20.32 -31.47
CA ALA A 138 -19.10 21.14 -31.56
C ALA A 138 -18.87 22.39 -32.40
N LYS A 139 -17.72 23.03 -32.27
CA LYS A 139 -17.35 24.19 -33.12
C LYS A 139 -17.13 23.83 -34.56
N GLU A 140 -16.52 22.69 -34.86
CA GLU A 140 -16.27 22.25 -36.23
C GLU A 140 -17.56 21.82 -36.95
N ASN A 141 -18.41 21.08 -36.26
CA ASN A 141 -19.57 20.44 -36.85
C ASN A 141 -20.90 21.20 -36.63
N GLY A 142 -20.90 22.18 -35.76
CA GLY A 142 -22.10 22.94 -35.39
C GLY A 142 -23.12 22.18 -34.56
N GLU A 143 -22.79 20.97 -34.12
CA GLU A 143 -23.64 20.07 -33.34
C GLU A 143 -22.85 19.45 -32.20
N THR A 144 -23.56 19.08 -31.13
CA THR A 144 -22.95 18.31 -30.04
C THR A 144 -22.48 16.94 -30.54
N PRO A 145 -21.21 16.57 -30.36
CA PRO A 145 -20.68 15.29 -30.83
C PRO A 145 -21.33 14.11 -30.12
N SER A 146 -21.49 13.00 -30.85
CA SER A 146 -21.91 11.72 -30.25
C SER A 146 -20.78 11.09 -29.42
N LEU A 147 -21.13 10.14 -28.56
CA LEU A 147 -20.14 9.36 -27.81
C LEU A 147 -19.16 8.63 -28.73
N ARG A 148 -19.62 8.16 -29.86
CA ARG A 148 -18.76 7.52 -30.87
C ARG A 148 -17.76 8.50 -31.47
N GLN A 149 -18.18 9.71 -31.82
CA GLN A 149 -17.29 10.75 -32.33
C GLN A 149 -16.24 11.16 -31.29
N LEU A 150 -16.65 11.28 -30.04
CA LEU A 150 -15.71 11.53 -28.90
C LEU A 150 -14.71 10.38 -28.74
N SER A 151 -15.18 9.14 -28.84
CA SER A 151 -14.30 7.96 -28.74
C SER A 151 -13.29 7.90 -29.89
N GLU A 152 -13.70 8.15 -31.09
CA GLU A 152 -12.80 8.19 -32.28
C GLU A 152 -11.76 9.31 -32.19
N PHE A 153 -12.15 10.45 -31.65
CA PHE A 153 -11.24 11.59 -31.47
C PHE A 153 -10.27 11.45 -30.33
N THR A 154 -10.72 10.96 -29.17
CA THR A 154 -9.91 10.87 -27.94
C THR A 154 -9.21 9.53 -27.75
N HIS A 155 -9.60 8.50 -28.50
CA HIS A 155 -9.19 7.10 -28.32
C HIS A 155 -9.62 6.49 -26.96
N ILE A 156 -10.58 7.11 -26.27
CA ILE A 156 -11.18 6.56 -25.06
C ILE A 156 -12.38 5.70 -25.47
N PRO A 157 -12.50 4.45 -24.98
CA PRO A 157 -13.64 3.59 -25.29
C PRO A 157 -14.97 4.23 -24.87
N VAL A 158 -16.04 4.00 -25.68
CA VAL A 158 -17.37 4.56 -25.42
C VAL A 158 -17.89 4.23 -24.02
N GLU A 159 -17.70 2.99 -23.56
CA GLU A 159 -18.10 2.55 -22.21
C GLU A 159 -17.42 3.36 -21.11
N GLU A 160 -16.17 3.65 -21.27
CA GLU A 160 -15.40 4.46 -20.33
C GLU A 160 -15.86 5.91 -20.33
N ILE A 161 -16.18 6.47 -21.51
CA ILE A 161 -16.75 7.83 -21.63
C ILE A 161 -18.09 7.92 -20.90
N GLU A 162 -18.95 6.93 -21.06
CA GLU A 162 -20.24 6.85 -20.34
C GLU A 162 -20.06 6.83 -18.83
N ASP A 163 -19.11 6.03 -18.34
CA ASP A 163 -18.80 5.92 -16.92
C ASP A 163 -18.27 7.24 -16.35
N ILE A 164 -17.38 7.92 -17.06
CA ILE A 164 -16.83 9.21 -16.64
C ILE A 164 -17.94 10.26 -16.56
N PHE A 165 -18.80 10.37 -17.56
CA PHE A 165 -19.91 11.32 -17.54
C PHE A 165 -20.94 11.00 -16.45
N ALA A 166 -21.19 9.73 -16.17
CA ALA A 166 -22.07 9.33 -15.07
C ALA A 166 -21.50 9.73 -13.69
N LEU A 167 -20.19 9.59 -13.49
CA LEU A 167 -19.52 10.01 -12.26
C LEU A 167 -19.58 11.53 -12.04
N LEU A 168 -19.43 12.30 -13.13
CA LEU A 168 -19.48 13.76 -13.05
C LEU A 168 -20.87 14.28 -12.70
N LYS A 169 -21.94 13.65 -13.19
CA LYS A 169 -23.33 14.01 -12.85
C LYS A 169 -23.66 13.78 -11.38
N LYS A 170 -23.06 12.78 -10.73
CA LYS A 170 -23.29 12.50 -9.30
C LYS A 170 -22.63 13.51 -8.37
N GLN A 171 -21.71 14.31 -8.87
CA GLN A 171 -21.04 15.35 -8.06
C GLN A 171 -21.78 16.70 -8.08
N GLU A 172 -22.74 16.87 -8.99
CA GLU A 172 -23.52 18.10 -9.12
C GLU A 172 -24.85 18.08 -8.31
N ASP A 173 -25.24 16.93 -7.75
CA ASP A 173 -26.39 16.74 -6.87
C ASP A 173 -25.97 16.74 -5.39
#